data_28bacb1d4859d59078f7f45e54e0cfda
#
_entry.id   28bacb1d4859d59078f7f45e54e0cfda
#
_cell.length_a   1.000
_cell.length_b   1.000
_cell.length_c   1.000
_cell.angle_alpha   90.00
_cell.angle_beta   90.00
_cell.angle_gamma   90.00
#
_symmetry.space_group_name_H-M   'P 1'
#
loop_
_entity.id
_entity.type
_entity.pdbx_description
1 polymer ?
#
loop_
_entity_poly.entity_id
_entity_poly.type
_entity_poly.pdbx_seq_one_letter_code
_entity_poly.pdbx_strand_id
1 'polypeptide(L)'
;GQRSLIVSPPRAGKTIILQNIAQSITANHPEIYLMVLLIDERPEEVTDMQRSVKGEVVSSTFDEPASRHVAVAEMVIEKAKRLVEHKKDVVILLDSITRLGRAYNAVVPSSGKVLTGGVDANALQRPKRFFGAARNVEQGGSLTIISTALIDTGSRMDEVIFEEFKGTGNSELILDRKVADKRIYPALDV
;
A
#
# COMPACT_ATOMS: atom_id res chain seq x y z
N GLY A 1 -9.79 -10.98 -3.35
CA GLY A 1 -8.79 -11.69 -2.55
C GLY A 1 -7.35 -11.51 -3.05
N GLN A 2 -7.13 -10.61 -4.01
CA GLN A 2 -5.81 -10.36 -4.59
C GLN A 2 -4.90 -9.63 -3.60
N ARG A 3 -3.62 -10.02 -3.56
CA ARG A 3 -2.54 -9.29 -2.88
C ARG A 3 -1.55 -8.86 -3.94
N SER A 4 -1.63 -7.61 -4.37
CA SER A 4 -0.83 -7.09 -5.48
C SER A 4 0.18 -6.06 -5.00
N LEU A 5 1.40 -6.15 -5.49
CA LEU A 5 2.44 -5.13 -5.32
C LEU A 5 2.65 -4.38 -6.64
N ILE A 6 2.63 -3.06 -6.55
CA ILE A 6 3.10 -2.17 -7.62
C ILE A 6 4.48 -1.70 -7.21
N VAL A 7 5.49 -2.31 -7.81
CA VAL A 7 6.91 -2.03 -7.51
C VAL A 7 7.33 -0.81 -8.30
N SER A 8 7.70 0.26 -7.61
CA SER A 8 7.96 1.55 -8.25
C SER A 8 9.28 2.18 -7.80
N PRO A 9 10.20 2.46 -8.72
CA PRO A 9 11.27 3.41 -8.46
C PRO A 9 10.69 4.83 -8.35
N PRO A 10 11.46 5.81 -7.80
CA PRO A 10 11.01 7.19 -7.75
C PRO A 10 10.68 7.75 -9.15
N ARG A 11 9.63 8.55 -9.24
CA ARG A 11 9.22 9.26 -10.48
C ARG A 11 8.85 8.34 -11.64
N ALA A 12 8.28 7.17 -11.36
CA ALA A 12 7.83 6.23 -12.39
C ALA A 12 6.31 6.26 -12.65
N GLY A 13 5.58 7.21 -12.05
CA GLY A 13 4.15 7.39 -12.28
C GLY A 13 3.24 6.51 -11.41
N LYS A 14 3.69 6.10 -10.23
CA LYS A 14 2.89 5.26 -9.32
C LYS A 14 1.55 5.88 -8.93
N THR A 15 1.50 7.18 -8.70
CA THR A 15 0.28 7.91 -8.32
C THR A 15 -0.75 7.87 -9.42
N ILE A 16 -0.33 8.08 -10.67
CA ILE A 16 -1.21 8.03 -11.84
C ILE A 16 -1.81 6.64 -12.01
N ILE A 17 -1.01 5.60 -11.84
CA ILE A 17 -1.50 4.22 -11.99
C ILE A 17 -2.49 3.86 -10.89
N LEU A 18 -2.26 4.31 -9.65
CA LEU A 18 -3.22 4.13 -8.55
C LEU A 18 -4.54 4.87 -8.82
N GLN A 19 -4.47 6.10 -9.30
CA GLN A 19 -5.67 6.86 -9.70
C GLN A 19 -6.44 6.15 -10.81
N ASN A 20 -5.75 5.65 -11.82
CA ASN A 20 -6.37 4.91 -12.92
C ASN A 20 -7.04 3.62 -12.44
N ILE A 21 -6.41 2.88 -11.54
CA ILE A 21 -6.99 1.67 -10.92
C ILE A 21 -8.24 2.05 -10.14
N ALA A 22 -8.17 3.08 -9.30
CA ALA A 22 -9.29 3.55 -8.50
C ALA A 22 -10.48 3.98 -9.37
N GLN A 23 -10.23 4.77 -10.39
CA GLN A 23 -11.26 5.23 -11.33
C GLN A 23 -11.89 4.08 -12.11
N SER A 24 -11.08 3.11 -12.53
CA SER A 24 -11.56 1.92 -13.25
C SER A 24 -12.43 1.04 -12.37
N ILE A 25 -12.07 0.86 -11.11
CA ILE A 25 -12.87 0.10 -10.15
C ILE A 25 -14.22 0.78 -9.95
N THR A 26 -14.25 2.08 -9.69
CA THR A 26 -15.51 2.80 -9.43
C THR A 26 -16.39 2.90 -10.67
N ALA A 27 -15.81 2.96 -11.87
CA ALA A 27 -16.57 3.00 -13.12
C ALA A 27 -17.18 1.64 -13.48
N ASN A 28 -16.42 0.56 -13.30
CA ASN A 28 -16.85 -0.79 -13.73
C ASN A 28 -17.54 -1.59 -12.63
N HIS A 29 -17.23 -1.30 -11.37
CA HIS A 29 -17.71 -2.03 -10.20
C HIS A 29 -18.12 -1.06 -9.09
N PRO A 30 -19.19 -0.28 -9.26
CA PRO A 30 -19.63 0.71 -8.28
C PRO A 30 -20.08 0.10 -6.95
N GLU A 31 -20.36 -1.21 -6.92
CA GLU A 31 -20.71 -1.96 -5.71
C GLU A 31 -19.52 -2.20 -4.77
N ILE A 32 -18.28 -2.10 -5.28
CA ILE A 32 -17.07 -2.30 -4.47
C ILE A 32 -16.86 -1.11 -3.55
N TYR A 33 -16.58 -1.40 -2.28
CA TYR A 33 -16.14 -0.40 -1.32
C TYR A 33 -14.64 -0.13 -1.49
N LEU A 34 -14.31 1.02 -2.04
CA LEU A 34 -12.94 1.42 -2.31
C LEU A 34 -12.40 2.31 -1.19
N MET A 35 -11.28 1.90 -0.61
CA MET A 35 -10.50 2.69 0.35
C MET A 35 -9.11 2.97 -0.21
N VAL A 36 -8.67 4.21 -0.12
CA VAL A 36 -7.30 4.60 -0.46
C VAL A 36 -6.60 5.03 0.83
N LEU A 37 -5.54 4.34 1.18
CA LEU A 37 -4.74 4.62 2.37
C LEU A 37 -3.38 5.20 1.96
N LEU A 38 -3.15 6.46 2.35
CA LEU A 38 -1.92 7.19 2.06
C LEU A 38 -1.13 7.37 3.35
N ILE A 39 0.06 6.78 3.39
CA ILE A 39 0.95 6.83 4.56
C ILE A 39 2.21 7.61 4.21
N ASP A 40 2.51 8.63 5.01
CA ASP A 40 3.71 9.47 4.89
C ASP A 40 3.77 10.20 3.53
N GLU A 41 2.61 10.55 3.00
CA GLU A 41 2.50 11.34 1.76
C GLU A 41 2.34 12.83 2.06
N ARG A 42 2.55 13.65 1.05
CA ARG A 42 2.39 15.10 1.16
C ARG A 42 0.91 15.49 1.13
N PRO A 43 0.51 16.56 1.86
CA PRO A 43 -0.89 17.00 1.89
C PRO A 43 -1.48 17.30 0.51
N GLU A 44 -0.71 17.85 -0.41
CA GLU A 44 -1.14 18.12 -1.78
C GLU A 44 -1.45 16.85 -2.58
N GLU A 45 -0.70 15.77 -2.35
CA GLU A 45 -0.97 14.46 -2.98
C GLU A 45 -2.25 13.84 -2.41
N VAL A 46 -2.50 14.02 -1.13
CA VAL A 46 -3.77 13.61 -0.49
C VAL A 46 -4.94 14.35 -1.11
N THR A 47 -4.83 15.65 -1.28
CA THR A 47 -5.87 16.47 -1.91
C THR A 47 -6.15 16.05 -3.34
N ASP A 48 -5.10 15.79 -4.13
CA ASP A 48 -5.25 15.32 -5.51
C ASP A 48 -5.96 13.97 -5.58
N MET A 49 -5.62 13.06 -4.69
CA MET A 49 -6.29 11.76 -4.61
C MET A 49 -7.76 11.91 -4.21
N GLN A 50 -8.08 12.76 -3.24
CA GLN A 50 -9.46 13.03 -2.83
C GLN A 50 -10.31 13.61 -3.96
N ARG A 51 -9.72 14.46 -4.81
CA ARG A 51 -10.41 15.08 -5.95
C ARG A 51 -10.60 14.13 -7.13
N SER A 52 -9.68 13.19 -7.35
CA SER A 52 -9.67 12.32 -8.52
C SER A 52 -10.32 10.96 -8.29
N VAL A 53 -10.55 10.56 -7.05
CA VAL A 53 -11.06 9.23 -6.70
C VAL A 53 -12.40 9.32 -6.01
N LYS A 54 -13.38 8.54 -6.49
CA LYS A 54 -14.68 8.33 -5.84
C LYS A 54 -14.57 7.16 -4.86
N GLY A 55 -14.04 7.42 -3.67
CA GLY A 55 -13.85 6.42 -2.65
C GLY A 55 -13.48 7.08 -1.34
N GLU A 56 -13.28 6.30 -0.31
CA GLU A 56 -12.83 6.80 0.98
C GLU A 56 -11.32 6.95 0.95
N VAL A 57 -10.83 8.19 1.05
CA VAL A 57 -9.40 8.49 1.15
C VAL A 57 -9.05 8.75 2.60
N VAL A 58 -8.19 7.91 3.16
CA VAL A 58 -7.68 8.01 4.52
C VAL A 58 -6.18 8.26 4.46
N SER A 59 -5.70 9.20 5.22
CA SER A 59 -4.29 9.58 5.16
C SER A 59 -3.68 9.83 6.53
N SER A 60 -2.38 9.60 6.60
CA SER A 60 -1.50 10.10 7.64
C SER A 60 -0.30 10.71 6.94
N THR A 61 -0.18 12.05 6.98
CA THR A 61 0.79 12.81 6.20
C THR A 61 2.18 12.78 6.81
N PHE A 62 3.18 13.23 6.05
CA PHE A 62 4.61 13.12 6.42
C PHE A 62 4.98 13.89 7.69
N ASP A 63 4.21 14.91 8.06
CA ASP A 63 4.39 15.71 9.29
C ASP A 63 3.79 15.05 10.54
N GLU A 64 3.07 13.95 10.40
CA GLU A 64 2.53 13.19 11.52
C GLU A 64 3.54 12.15 12.03
N PRO A 65 3.50 11.77 13.32
CA PRO A 65 4.44 10.78 13.86
C PRO A 65 4.14 9.36 13.37
N ALA A 66 5.15 8.49 13.42
CA ALA A 66 5.03 7.09 13.02
C ALA A 66 3.91 6.33 13.74
N SER A 67 3.67 6.65 15.02
CA SER A 67 2.55 6.07 15.78
C SER A 67 1.18 6.37 15.17
N ARG A 68 1.03 7.55 14.57
CA ARG A 68 -0.19 7.95 13.85
C ARG A 68 -0.35 7.16 12.56
N HIS A 69 0.72 6.96 11.81
CA HIS A 69 0.72 6.13 10.60
C HIS A 69 0.22 4.72 10.90
N VAL A 70 0.75 4.11 11.95
CA VAL A 70 0.35 2.78 12.40
C VAL A 70 -1.10 2.74 12.84
N ALA A 71 -1.54 3.69 13.66
CA ALA A 71 -2.91 3.75 14.16
C ALA A 71 -3.94 3.89 13.03
N VAL A 72 -3.65 4.73 12.03
CA VAL A 72 -4.53 4.93 10.87
C VAL A 72 -4.62 3.66 10.03
N ALA A 73 -3.49 3.00 9.78
CA ALA A 73 -3.47 1.75 9.03
C ALA A 73 -4.27 0.63 9.73
N GLU A 74 -4.11 0.50 11.05
CA GLU A 74 -4.85 -0.49 11.83
C GLU A 74 -6.36 -0.20 11.84
N MET A 75 -6.75 1.06 11.91
CA MET A 75 -8.15 1.45 11.80
C MET A 75 -8.76 1.08 10.44
N VAL A 76 -8.03 1.33 9.35
CA VAL A 76 -8.48 1.01 8.00
C VAL A 76 -8.68 -0.50 7.82
N ILE A 77 -7.73 -1.32 8.26
CA ILE A 77 -7.84 -2.77 8.10
C ILE A 77 -8.98 -3.34 8.95
N GLU A 78 -9.19 -2.84 10.15
CA GLU A 78 -10.31 -3.26 10.99
C GLU A 78 -11.66 -2.88 10.39
N LYS A 79 -11.78 -1.68 9.85
CA LYS A 79 -12.97 -1.26 9.10
C LYS A 79 -13.22 -2.16 7.89
N ALA A 80 -12.20 -2.45 7.11
CA ALA A 80 -12.30 -3.34 5.95
C ALA A 80 -12.77 -4.73 6.35
N LYS A 81 -12.25 -5.30 7.43
CA LYS A 81 -12.68 -6.61 7.95
C LYS A 81 -14.17 -6.61 8.35
N ARG A 82 -14.64 -5.53 9.01
CA ARG A 82 -16.08 -5.42 9.37
C ARG A 82 -16.95 -5.35 8.12
N LEU A 83 -16.54 -4.60 7.09
CA LEU A 83 -17.27 -4.54 5.83
C LEU A 83 -17.33 -5.91 5.13
N VAL A 84 -16.24 -6.65 5.12
CA VAL A 84 -16.21 -8.02 4.56
C VAL A 84 -17.14 -8.96 5.33
N GLU A 85 -17.21 -8.86 6.66
CA GLU A 85 -18.17 -9.61 7.46
C GLU A 85 -19.63 -9.31 7.08
N HIS A 86 -19.89 -8.10 6.62
CA HIS A 86 -21.19 -7.70 6.06
C HIS A 86 -21.35 -8.05 4.56
N LYS A 87 -20.55 -8.97 4.05
CA LYS A 87 -20.59 -9.47 2.67
C LYS A 87 -20.26 -8.41 1.61
N LYS A 88 -19.51 -7.37 1.98
CA LYS A 88 -19.01 -6.37 1.04
C LYS A 88 -17.73 -6.84 0.37
N ASP A 89 -17.57 -6.45 -0.90
CA ASP A 89 -16.30 -6.55 -1.60
C ASP A 89 -15.53 -5.25 -1.39
N VAL A 90 -14.35 -5.36 -0.79
CA VAL A 90 -13.53 -4.22 -0.38
C VAL A 90 -12.20 -4.25 -1.12
N VAL A 91 -11.79 -3.11 -1.65
CA VAL A 91 -10.46 -2.91 -2.20
C VAL A 91 -9.75 -1.81 -1.40
N ILE A 92 -8.55 -2.11 -0.93
CA ILE A 92 -7.64 -1.13 -0.32
C ILE A 92 -6.50 -0.86 -1.29
N LEU A 93 -6.33 0.39 -1.67
CA LEU A 93 -5.14 0.88 -2.36
C LEU A 93 -4.24 1.54 -1.31
N LEU A 94 -3.07 0.95 -1.07
CA LEU A 94 -2.11 1.44 -0.07
C LEU A 94 -0.88 2.06 -0.76
N ASP A 95 -0.62 3.30 -0.49
CA ASP A 95 0.61 3.98 -0.89
C ASP A 95 1.34 4.48 0.37
N SER A 96 2.33 3.78 0.87
CA SER A 96 2.96 2.56 0.38
C SER A 96 3.22 1.58 1.52
N ILE A 97 3.40 0.32 1.20
CA ILE A 97 3.79 -0.70 2.19
C ILE A 97 5.20 -0.43 2.75
N THR A 98 6.07 0.17 1.95
CA THR A 98 7.42 0.55 2.37
C THR A 98 7.39 1.56 3.52
N ARG A 99 6.59 2.61 3.40
CA ARG A 99 6.45 3.63 4.43
C ARG A 99 5.71 3.12 5.65
N LEU A 100 4.73 2.25 5.46
CA LEU A 100 4.08 1.57 6.57
C LEU A 100 5.07 0.67 7.32
N GLY A 101 5.91 -0.06 6.61
CA GLY A 101 6.98 -0.87 7.21
C GLY A 101 7.97 -0.04 8.03
N ARG A 102 8.36 1.13 7.53
CA ARG A 102 9.20 2.07 8.27
C ARG A 102 8.52 2.56 9.56
N ALA A 103 7.23 2.89 9.48
CA ALA A 103 6.48 3.35 10.64
C ALA A 103 6.40 2.27 11.73
N TYR A 104 6.12 1.04 11.36
CA TYR A 104 6.15 -0.08 12.30
C TYR A 104 7.53 -0.31 12.91
N ASN A 105 8.59 -0.19 12.11
CA ASN A 105 9.97 -0.29 12.60
C ASN A 105 10.30 0.77 13.66
N ALA A 106 9.72 1.96 13.53
CA ALA A 106 9.91 3.05 14.49
C ALA A 106 9.15 2.84 15.81
N VAL A 107 7.98 2.19 15.80
CA VAL A 107 7.09 2.09 16.96
C VAL A 107 7.11 0.72 17.65
N VAL A 108 7.50 -0.34 16.97
CA VAL A 108 7.57 -1.69 17.55
C VAL A 108 8.73 -1.77 18.53
N PRO A 109 8.54 -2.33 19.74
CA PRO A 109 9.63 -2.54 20.68
C PRO A 109 10.75 -3.38 20.08
N SER A 110 12.00 -2.98 20.34
CA SER A 110 13.17 -3.67 19.82
C SER A 110 13.22 -5.13 20.30
N SER A 111 13.46 -6.05 19.38
CA SER A 111 13.66 -7.47 19.69
C SER A 111 15.11 -7.77 20.12
N GLY A 112 16.01 -6.80 19.99
CA GLY A 112 17.46 -6.99 20.14
C GLY A 112 18.12 -7.60 18.92
N LYS A 113 17.36 -7.96 17.88
CA LYS A 113 17.86 -8.48 16.61
C LYS A 113 17.52 -7.49 15.49
N VAL A 114 18.51 -6.88 14.93
CA VAL A 114 18.38 -5.91 13.84
C VAL A 114 18.87 -6.56 12.55
N LEU A 115 18.01 -6.58 11.53
CA LEU A 115 18.36 -7.03 10.19
C LEU A 115 19.22 -5.98 9.47
N THR A 116 19.80 -6.35 8.37
CA THR A 116 20.50 -5.43 7.48
C THR A 116 19.60 -4.23 7.15
N GLY A 117 20.15 -3.01 7.15
CA GLY A 117 19.38 -1.80 6.86
C GLY A 117 18.64 -1.21 8.06
N GLY A 118 18.83 -1.74 9.27
CA GLY A 118 18.27 -1.18 10.50
C GLY A 118 16.83 -1.60 10.78
N VAL A 119 16.33 -2.65 10.11
CA VAL A 119 14.98 -3.18 10.33
C VAL A 119 15.00 -4.17 11.50
N ASP A 120 14.19 -3.94 12.52
CA ASP A 120 14.02 -4.91 13.62
C ASP A 120 13.34 -6.18 13.12
N ALA A 121 13.79 -7.34 13.62
CA ALA A 121 13.27 -8.65 13.19
C ALA A 121 11.75 -8.80 13.40
N ASN A 122 11.17 -8.11 14.38
CA ASN A 122 9.73 -8.16 14.67
C ASN A 122 8.92 -7.05 14.00
N ALA A 123 9.57 -6.06 13.39
CA ALA A 123 8.91 -4.85 12.88
C ALA A 123 7.91 -5.14 11.76
N LEU A 124 8.19 -6.11 10.91
CA LEU A 124 7.40 -6.36 9.70
C LEU A 124 6.28 -7.39 9.88
N GLN A 125 6.13 -7.97 11.05
CA GLN A 125 5.05 -8.95 11.30
C GLN A 125 3.66 -8.34 11.12
N ARG A 126 3.39 -7.17 11.69
CA ARG A 126 2.09 -6.49 11.58
C ARG A 126 1.78 -6.02 10.16
N PRO A 127 2.68 -5.34 9.44
CA PRO A 127 2.43 -5.00 8.05
C PRO A 127 2.28 -6.24 7.15
N LYS A 128 2.95 -7.34 7.42
CA LYS A 128 2.70 -8.62 6.72
C LYS A 128 1.30 -9.15 6.99
N ARG A 129 0.79 -9.06 8.22
CA ARG A 129 -0.59 -9.42 8.56
C ARG A 129 -1.59 -8.50 7.90
N PHE A 130 -1.30 -7.22 7.82
CA PHE A 130 -2.12 -6.26 7.08
C PHE A 130 -2.27 -6.71 5.62
N PHE A 131 -1.17 -6.90 4.93
CA PHE A 131 -1.16 -7.31 3.52
C PHE A 131 -1.74 -8.71 3.33
N GLY A 132 -1.44 -9.62 4.24
CA GLY A 132 -1.95 -11.00 4.22
C GLY A 132 -3.43 -11.15 4.59
N ALA A 133 -4.10 -10.09 5.03
CA ALA A 133 -5.53 -10.11 5.35
C ALA A 133 -6.42 -10.23 4.10
N ALA A 134 -5.89 -9.92 2.91
CA ALA A 134 -6.62 -10.03 1.66
C ALA A 134 -7.02 -11.49 1.39
N ARG A 135 -8.32 -11.72 1.20
CA ARG A 135 -8.91 -13.05 0.99
C ARG A 135 -10.32 -12.96 0.44
N ASN A 136 -10.78 -14.06 -0.15
CA ASN A 136 -12.20 -14.27 -0.46
C ASN A 136 -12.83 -15.07 0.69
N VAL A 137 -14.07 -14.76 1.02
CA VAL A 137 -14.85 -15.47 2.04
C VAL A 137 -15.94 -16.30 1.37
N GLU A 138 -16.07 -17.57 1.74
CA GLU A 138 -17.04 -18.49 1.14
C GLU A 138 -18.48 -18.00 1.26
N GLN A 139 -18.84 -17.41 2.38
CA GLN A 139 -20.19 -16.90 2.63
C GLN A 139 -20.47 -15.55 1.95
N GLY A 140 -19.54 -15.04 1.20
CA GLY A 140 -19.62 -13.75 0.53
C GLY A 140 -18.77 -12.69 1.20
N GLY A 141 -18.40 -11.68 0.42
CA GLY A 141 -17.44 -10.67 0.79
C GLY A 141 -16.01 -11.04 0.41
N SER A 142 -15.23 -10.02 0.12
CA SER A 142 -13.81 -10.19 -0.23
C SER A 142 -13.01 -8.97 0.16
N LEU A 143 -11.72 -9.17 0.41
CA LEU A 143 -10.75 -8.09 0.61
C LEU A 143 -9.60 -8.26 -0.38
N THR A 144 -9.40 -7.23 -1.19
CA THR A 144 -8.27 -7.09 -2.11
C THR A 144 -7.39 -5.94 -1.65
N ILE A 145 -6.09 -6.15 -1.61
CA ILE A 145 -5.11 -5.12 -1.24
C ILE A 145 -4.12 -4.96 -2.37
N ILE A 146 -4.05 -3.75 -2.90
CA ILE A 146 -3.07 -3.34 -3.91
C ILE A 146 -2.18 -2.29 -3.27
N SER A 147 -0.90 -2.60 -3.11
CA SER A 147 0.03 -1.71 -2.45
C SER A 147 1.21 -1.35 -3.34
N THR A 148 1.63 -0.11 -3.26
CA THR A 148 2.92 0.30 -3.84
C THR A 148 4.06 -0.14 -2.93
N ALA A 149 5.16 -0.55 -3.54
CA ALA A 149 6.43 -0.82 -2.88
C ALA A 149 7.52 0.01 -3.55
N LEU A 150 8.30 0.72 -2.76
CA LEU A 150 9.33 1.64 -3.25
C LEU A 150 10.66 0.92 -3.39
N ILE A 151 11.28 1.09 -4.54
CA ILE A 151 12.63 0.59 -4.85
C ILE A 151 13.52 1.72 -5.35
N ASP A 152 14.83 1.50 -5.39
CA ASP A 152 15.82 2.46 -5.90
C ASP A 152 15.73 3.84 -5.23
N THR A 153 15.38 3.86 -3.95
CA THR A 153 15.27 5.09 -3.15
C THR A 153 16.61 5.52 -2.54
N GLY A 154 17.65 4.70 -2.69
CA GLY A 154 18.93 4.89 -2.00
C GLY A 154 18.92 4.44 -0.53
N SER A 155 17.79 3.96 -0.01
CA SER A 155 17.65 3.47 1.36
C SER A 155 17.80 1.97 1.44
N ARG A 156 18.77 1.51 2.22
CA ARG A 156 18.95 0.08 2.49
C ARG A 156 17.75 -0.53 3.22
N MET A 157 17.12 0.25 4.09
CA MET A 157 15.91 -0.17 4.79
C MET A 157 14.78 -0.46 3.81
N ASP A 158 14.59 0.37 2.79
CA ASP A 158 13.55 0.17 1.78
C ASP A 158 13.78 -1.10 0.98
N GLU A 159 15.03 -1.41 0.64
CA GLU A 159 15.39 -2.66 -0.04
C GLU A 159 15.03 -3.88 0.80
N VAL A 160 15.35 -3.85 2.09
CA VAL A 160 15.03 -4.94 3.03
C VAL A 160 13.52 -5.11 3.16
N ILE A 161 12.78 -4.03 3.30
CA ILE A 161 11.31 -4.07 3.38
C ILE A 161 10.73 -4.67 2.09
N PHE A 162 11.20 -4.25 0.93
CA PHE A 162 10.75 -4.81 -0.35
C PHE A 162 11.01 -6.32 -0.43
N GLU A 163 12.21 -6.78 -0.10
CA GLU A 163 12.55 -8.21 -0.13
C GLU A 163 11.67 -9.03 0.82
N GLU A 164 11.33 -8.49 1.98
CA GLU A 164 10.45 -9.15 2.95
C GLU A 164 9.00 -9.28 2.44
N PHE A 165 8.53 -8.36 1.60
CA PHE A 165 7.18 -8.40 1.04
C PHE A 165 7.07 -9.09 -0.32
N LYS A 166 8.18 -9.25 -1.02
CA LYS A 166 8.22 -9.80 -2.38
C LYS A 166 7.52 -11.14 -2.54
N GLY A 167 7.62 -12.03 -1.57
CA GLY A 167 6.97 -13.34 -1.60
C GLY A 167 5.57 -13.39 -0.98
N THR A 168 5.08 -12.30 -0.41
CA THR A 168 3.80 -12.25 0.30
C THR A 168 2.63 -11.98 -0.66
N GLY A 169 2.89 -11.26 -1.73
CA GLY A 169 1.91 -10.97 -2.78
C GLY A 169 1.74 -12.14 -3.76
N ASN A 170 0.61 -12.17 -4.44
CA ASN A 170 0.32 -13.12 -5.52
C ASN A 170 0.25 -12.45 -6.90
N SER A 171 0.58 -11.18 -6.98
CA SER A 171 0.69 -10.41 -8.23
C SER A 171 1.69 -9.28 -8.05
N GLU A 172 2.52 -9.06 -9.04
CA GLU A 172 3.48 -7.96 -9.07
C GLU A 172 3.37 -7.20 -10.38
N LEU A 173 3.38 -5.89 -10.29
CA LEU A 173 3.42 -4.96 -11.41
C LEU A 173 4.65 -4.09 -11.23
N ILE A 174 5.60 -4.16 -12.15
CA ILE A 174 6.88 -3.47 -12.02
C ILE A 174 6.89 -2.25 -12.93
N LEU A 175 7.18 -1.08 -12.35
CA LEU A 175 7.39 0.16 -13.09
C LEU A 175 8.89 0.38 -13.32
N ASP A 176 9.25 0.80 -14.52
CA ASP A 176 10.64 1.06 -14.91
C ASP A 176 10.85 2.55 -15.15
N ARG A 177 11.88 3.09 -14.48
CA ARG A 177 12.29 4.49 -14.65
C ARG A 177 12.77 4.80 -16.06
N LYS A 178 13.43 3.87 -16.74
CA LYS A 178 13.91 4.08 -18.12
C LYS A 178 12.75 4.25 -19.10
N VAL A 179 11.64 3.54 -18.84
CA VAL A 179 10.41 3.70 -19.64
C VAL A 179 9.76 5.04 -19.35
N ALA A 180 9.71 5.44 -18.07
CA ALA A 180 9.20 6.74 -17.67
C ALA A 180 10.03 7.91 -18.25
N ASP A 181 11.36 7.78 -18.29
CA ASP A 181 12.25 8.77 -18.88
C ASP A 181 11.99 8.98 -20.39
N LYS A 182 11.49 7.97 -21.07
CA LYS A 182 11.01 8.04 -22.47
C LYS A 182 9.61 8.64 -22.59
N ARG A 183 9.02 9.07 -21.49
CA ARG A 183 7.63 9.60 -21.39
C ARG A 183 6.57 8.59 -21.85
N ILE A 184 6.84 7.30 -21.69
CA ILE A 184 5.87 6.25 -21.95
C ILE A 184 5.18 5.92 -20.61
N TYR A 185 3.86 6.08 -20.58
CA TYR A 185 3.05 5.81 -19.40
C TYR A 185 1.82 4.96 -19.77
N PRO A 186 1.44 3.99 -18.92
CA PRO A 186 2.12 3.56 -17.71
C PRO A 186 3.52 2.99 -18.01
N ALA A 187 4.49 3.30 -17.14
CA ALA A 187 5.90 2.91 -17.32
C ALA A 187 6.13 1.46 -16.85
N LEU A 188 5.39 0.54 -17.44
CA LEU A 188 5.44 -0.88 -17.10
C LEU A 188 6.66 -1.56 -17.74
N ASP A 189 7.32 -2.40 -16.95
CA ASP A 189 8.32 -3.33 -17.43
C ASP A 189 7.60 -4.63 -17.84
N VAL A 190 7.67 -4.95 -19.13
CA VAL A 190 6.95 -6.07 -19.77
C VAL A 190 7.94 -7.12 -20.27
#